data_bf724439d1947f17595cd87c921b3705
#
_entry.id   bf724439d1947f17595cd87c921b3705
#
_cell.length_a   1.000
_cell.length_b   1.000
_cell.length_c   1.000
_cell.angle_alpha   90.00
_cell.angle_beta   90.00
_cell.angle_gamma   90.00
#
_symmetry.space_group_name_H-M   'P 1'
#
loop_
_entity.id
_entity.type
_entity.pdbx_description
1 polymer ?
#
loop_
_entity_poly.entity_id
_entity_poly.type
_entity_poly.pdbx_seq_one_letter_code
_entity_poly.pdbx_strand_id
1 'polypeptide(L)'
;LNSNIKTLFVGGHVSALPKETLKNETSIDFIALNEGVYAISNLLKVDDLNNEKYLKKVKGIGFKDEDNKIIINEAQIVVPKKSLEIDLPGMAWDLLPSLNSYRTAGWHSWSNNSEKQPFAALYTSLGCPYTCSFCMINIINRTDNSDNISSQDSNIFRWWSPEFIIKQFDYFAEQGVKNVKIADELFVLNPNHFMKICDLIIERNYNFNIWAYSRIDTCKPQYLEKLKKAGVNWLGLGIENPSSVIRKEVHKDAFKNVKIIDIINSMRDAGINVAANYIFGLPEETKESLEFTYNFAEETNTEMVNFY
;
A
#
# COMPACT_ATOMS: atom_id res chain seq x y z
N LEU A 1 29.29 18.39 -5.56
CA LEU A 1 28.34 17.88 -4.55
C LEU A 1 28.66 18.58 -3.22
N ASN A 2 27.64 18.97 -2.48
CA ASN A 2 27.78 19.58 -1.16
C ASN A 2 28.07 18.48 -0.12
N SER A 3 29.24 18.49 0.48
CA SER A 3 29.68 17.51 1.48
C SER A 3 28.85 17.53 2.80
N ASN A 4 28.07 18.59 2.98
CA ASN A 4 27.24 18.76 4.18
C ASN A 4 25.82 18.18 4.03
N ILE A 5 25.48 17.64 2.85
CA ILE A 5 24.20 16.96 2.64
C ILE A 5 24.21 15.64 3.40
N LYS A 6 23.19 15.44 4.20
CA LYS A 6 22.93 14.17 4.89
C LYS A 6 21.92 13.32 4.10
N THR A 7 22.20 12.04 4.01
CA THR A 7 21.34 11.07 3.32
C THR A 7 20.54 10.26 4.33
N LEU A 8 19.24 10.12 4.07
CA LEU A 8 18.32 9.35 4.91
C LEU A 8 17.55 8.34 4.04
N PHE A 9 17.57 7.07 4.44
CA PHE A 9 16.73 6.05 3.85
C PHE A 9 15.56 5.69 4.76
N VAL A 10 14.37 5.47 4.17
CA VAL A 10 13.15 5.10 4.86
C VAL A 10 12.38 4.05 4.07
N GLY A 11 11.60 3.22 4.72
CA GLY A 11 10.71 2.25 4.08
C GLY A 11 10.98 0.80 4.48
N GLY A 12 10.37 -0.13 3.73
CA GLY A 12 10.34 -1.54 4.08
C GLY A 12 11.71 -2.20 4.19
N HIS A 13 12.60 -1.94 3.23
CA HIS A 13 13.95 -2.54 3.22
C HIS A 13 14.76 -2.19 4.47
N VAL A 14 14.89 -0.90 4.78
CA VAL A 14 15.68 -0.45 5.92
C VAL A 14 15.04 -0.81 7.26
N SER A 15 13.73 -0.97 7.28
CA SER A 15 13.00 -1.46 8.46
C SER A 15 13.20 -2.95 8.67
N ALA A 16 13.34 -3.72 7.59
CA ALA A 16 13.58 -5.16 7.62
C ALA A 16 15.05 -5.49 7.96
N LEU A 17 15.99 -4.77 7.37
CA LEU A 17 17.44 -5.06 7.42
C LEU A 17 18.27 -3.83 7.85
N PRO A 18 17.95 -3.21 9.01
CA PRO A 18 18.55 -1.93 9.38
C PRO A 18 20.07 -2.00 9.57
N LYS A 19 20.56 -3.04 10.28
CA LYS A 19 21.99 -3.21 10.55
C LYS A 19 22.77 -3.55 9.28
N GLU A 20 22.20 -4.42 8.44
CA GLU A 20 22.80 -4.81 7.15
C GLU A 20 22.88 -3.62 6.21
N THR A 21 21.82 -2.83 6.10
CA THR A 21 21.79 -1.62 5.28
C THR A 21 22.88 -0.64 5.69
N LEU A 22 22.96 -0.28 6.98
CA LEU A 22 24.00 0.63 7.47
C LEU A 22 25.40 0.06 7.33
N LYS A 23 25.58 -1.26 7.43
CA LYS A 23 26.89 -1.91 7.27
C LYS A 23 27.38 -1.84 5.82
N ASN A 24 26.50 -2.12 4.87
CA ASN A 24 26.88 -2.31 3.47
C ASN A 24 26.86 -1.00 2.67
N GLU A 25 26.03 -0.04 3.07
CA GLU A 25 25.87 1.23 2.35
C GLU A 25 26.62 2.35 3.06
N THR A 26 27.73 2.76 2.47
CA THR A 26 28.61 3.82 3.04
C THR A 26 28.10 5.22 2.79
N SER A 27 27.21 5.41 1.82
CA SER A 27 26.63 6.71 1.45
C SER A 27 25.41 7.11 2.29
N ILE A 28 24.95 6.23 3.20
CA ILE A 28 23.81 6.48 4.07
C ILE A 28 24.29 7.01 5.42
N ASP A 29 23.84 8.21 5.80
CA ASP A 29 24.06 8.77 7.13
C ASP A 29 23.04 8.24 8.14
N PHE A 30 21.76 8.18 7.73
CA PHE A 30 20.65 7.80 8.61
C PHE A 30 19.69 6.83 7.93
N ILE A 31 19.08 5.99 8.73
CA ILE A 31 17.87 5.27 8.34
C ILE A 31 16.72 5.65 9.28
N ALA A 32 15.51 5.75 8.74
CA ALA A 32 14.30 5.85 9.55
C ALA A 32 13.50 4.55 9.43
N LEU A 33 13.20 3.96 10.58
CA LEU A 33 12.51 2.68 10.68
C LEU A 33 11.00 2.84 10.63
N ASN A 34 10.33 1.79 10.21
CA ASN A 34 8.88 1.67 10.18
C ASN A 34 8.25 2.74 9.27
N GLU A 35 7.19 3.41 9.71
CA GLU A 35 6.53 4.47 8.94
C GLU A 35 7.42 5.72 8.72
N GLY A 36 8.32 5.97 9.65
CA GLY A 36 9.31 7.04 9.54
C GLY A 36 8.80 8.46 9.84
N VAL A 37 7.51 8.72 9.85
CA VAL A 37 6.93 10.08 9.94
C VAL A 37 7.45 10.85 11.16
N TYR A 38 7.25 10.33 12.36
CA TYR A 38 7.72 10.99 13.58
C TYR A 38 9.24 10.92 13.73
N ALA A 39 9.88 9.84 13.27
CA ALA A 39 11.32 9.70 13.30
C ALA A 39 12.00 10.80 12.47
N ILE A 40 11.55 11.02 11.25
CA ILE A 40 12.05 12.08 10.35
C ILE A 40 11.74 13.46 10.91
N SER A 41 10.50 13.70 11.36
CA SER A 41 10.12 14.99 11.96
C SER A 41 10.97 15.34 13.17
N ASN A 42 11.30 14.35 14.02
CA ASN A 42 12.15 14.58 15.20
C ASN A 42 13.62 14.75 14.81
N LEU A 43 14.10 14.00 13.81
CA LEU A 43 15.47 14.17 13.30
C LEU A 43 15.70 15.58 12.73
N LEU A 44 14.74 16.13 12.01
CA LEU A 44 14.81 17.49 11.45
C LEU A 44 14.81 18.62 12.51
N LYS A 45 14.43 18.30 13.76
CA LYS A 45 14.46 19.25 14.90
C LYS A 45 15.75 19.19 15.69
N VAL A 46 16.70 18.34 15.31
CA VAL A 46 17.99 18.22 15.98
C VAL A 46 18.88 19.40 15.58
N ASP A 47 19.43 20.10 16.56
CA ASP A 47 20.27 21.30 16.33
C ASP A 47 21.56 20.99 15.58
N ASP A 48 22.16 19.81 15.82
CA ASP A 48 23.37 19.36 15.17
C ASP A 48 23.32 17.87 14.84
N LEU A 49 23.18 17.57 13.55
CA LEU A 49 23.11 16.20 13.02
C LEU A 49 24.45 15.43 13.07
N ASN A 50 25.54 16.08 13.51
CA ASN A 50 26.82 15.40 13.76
C ASN A 50 27.02 15.08 15.25
N ASN A 51 26.15 15.55 16.13
CA ASN A 51 26.27 15.32 17.56
C ASN A 51 25.53 14.06 18.01
N GLU A 52 26.29 13.03 18.28
CA GLU A 52 25.78 11.72 18.69
C GLU A 52 24.85 11.78 19.92
N LYS A 53 25.08 12.67 20.88
CA LYS A 53 24.24 12.82 22.07
C LYS A 53 22.81 13.27 21.73
N TYR A 54 22.66 14.05 20.67
CA TYR A 54 21.35 14.44 20.18
C TYR A 54 20.70 13.30 19.38
N LEU A 55 21.47 12.65 18.49
CA LEU A 55 20.98 11.55 17.65
C LEU A 55 20.47 10.37 18.48
N LYS A 56 21.15 9.99 19.55
CA LYS A 56 20.73 8.91 20.46
C LYS A 56 19.36 9.13 21.13
N LYS A 57 18.84 10.35 21.12
CA LYS A 57 17.53 10.67 21.68
C LYS A 57 16.40 10.58 20.66
N VAL A 58 16.70 10.49 19.39
CA VAL A 58 15.72 10.45 18.31
C VAL A 58 15.25 9.00 18.13
N LYS A 59 14.03 8.71 18.54
CA LYS A 59 13.44 7.37 18.35
C LYS A 59 13.21 7.04 16.89
N GLY A 60 13.36 5.78 16.54
CA GLY A 60 13.07 5.24 15.21
C GLY A 60 14.12 5.51 14.16
N ILE A 61 15.31 5.96 14.52
CA ILE A 61 16.44 6.10 13.58
C ILE A 61 17.56 5.10 13.87
N GLY A 62 18.35 4.85 12.83
CA GLY A 62 19.65 4.19 12.94
C GLY A 62 20.73 5.02 12.24
N PHE A 63 21.95 4.95 12.74
CA PHE A 63 23.11 5.66 12.23
C PHE A 63 24.42 4.99 12.65
N LYS A 64 25.56 5.46 12.13
CA LYS A 64 26.90 5.07 12.59
C LYS A 64 27.46 6.15 13.51
N ASP A 65 28.01 5.75 14.65
CA ASP A 65 28.73 6.66 15.55
C ASP A 65 30.14 7.02 15.01
N GLU A 66 30.89 7.82 15.76
CA GLU A 66 32.23 8.27 15.40
C GLU A 66 33.23 7.11 15.23
N ASP A 67 32.98 5.96 15.90
CA ASP A 67 33.77 4.74 15.80
C ASP A 67 33.24 3.78 14.71
N ASN A 68 32.33 4.23 13.85
CA ASN A 68 31.64 3.43 12.84
C ASN A 68 30.79 2.26 13.41
N LYS A 69 30.46 2.32 14.69
CA LYS A 69 29.55 1.35 15.30
C LYS A 69 28.11 1.70 14.93
N ILE A 70 27.35 0.67 14.54
CA ILE A 70 25.93 0.84 14.18
C ILE A 70 25.11 0.99 15.46
N ILE A 71 24.39 2.08 15.53
CA ILE A 71 23.41 2.41 16.57
C ILE A 71 22.03 2.33 15.98
N ILE A 72 21.14 1.56 16.60
CA ILE A 72 19.70 1.54 16.30
C ILE A 72 18.98 1.99 17.57
N ASN A 73 18.30 3.12 17.49
CA ASN A 73 17.57 3.67 18.64
C ASN A 73 16.26 2.89 18.87
N GLU A 74 15.63 3.15 20.03
CA GLU A 74 14.29 2.64 20.31
C GLU A 74 13.32 2.95 19.16
N ALA A 75 12.39 2.03 18.89
CA ALA A 75 11.37 2.22 17.89
C ALA A 75 10.50 3.47 18.15
N GLN A 76 10.12 4.14 17.08
CA GLN A 76 9.12 5.19 17.11
C GLN A 76 7.74 4.59 16.81
N ILE A 77 6.71 5.12 17.45
CA ILE A 77 5.34 4.73 17.14
C ILE A 77 4.94 5.23 15.74
N VAL A 78 4.07 4.50 15.08
CA VAL A 78 3.39 4.96 13.87
C VAL A 78 2.38 6.06 14.23
N VAL A 79 2.00 6.90 13.26
CA VAL A 79 0.99 7.95 13.49
C VAL A 79 -0.32 7.31 13.94
N PRO A 80 -0.83 7.61 15.14
CA PRO A 80 -2.09 7.02 15.62
C PRO A 80 -3.27 7.44 14.73
N LYS A 81 -4.28 6.58 14.59
CA LYS A 81 -5.47 6.86 13.78
C LYS A 81 -6.11 8.23 14.10
N LYS A 82 -6.19 8.59 15.39
CA LYS A 82 -6.77 9.87 15.83
C LYS A 82 -5.99 11.11 15.40
N SER A 83 -4.72 10.93 15.01
CA SER A 83 -3.81 12.01 14.60
C SER A 83 -3.54 12.00 13.10
N LEU A 84 -4.06 11.05 12.33
CA LEU A 84 -3.73 10.92 10.90
C LEU A 84 -3.97 12.21 10.11
N GLU A 85 -5.10 12.87 10.30
CA GLU A 85 -5.46 14.08 9.56
C GLU A 85 -4.61 15.30 9.93
N ILE A 86 -3.94 15.26 11.08
CA ILE A 86 -3.10 16.36 11.58
C ILE A 86 -1.62 16.08 11.27
N ASP A 87 -1.14 14.89 11.66
CA ASP A 87 0.28 14.56 11.62
C ASP A 87 0.72 13.92 10.29
N LEU A 88 -0.25 13.41 9.52
CA LEU A 88 -0.08 12.88 8.16
C LEU A 88 -1.22 13.38 7.26
N PRO A 89 -1.23 14.67 6.92
CA PRO A 89 -2.38 15.35 6.30
C PRO A 89 -2.56 15.03 4.80
N GLY A 90 -2.08 13.90 4.34
CA GLY A 90 -2.16 13.47 2.93
C GLY A 90 -0.95 13.91 2.11
N MET A 91 -1.14 13.97 0.80
CA MET A 91 -0.05 14.28 -0.14
C MET A 91 0.08 15.79 -0.35
N ALA A 92 1.30 16.30 -0.35
CA ALA A 92 1.61 17.71 -0.63
C ALA A 92 1.58 17.96 -2.16
N TRP A 93 0.40 17.94 -2.75
CA TRP A 93 0.20 18.06 -4.20
C TRP A 93 0.74 19.36 -4.77
N ASP A 94 0.71 20.44 -3.97
CA ASP A 94 1.20 21.76 -4.30
C ASP A 94 2.73 21.84 -4.46
N LEU A 95 3.45 20.87 -3.90
CA LEU A 95 4.90 20.75 -4.04
C LEU A 95 5.32 19.88 -5.23
N LEU A 96 4.38 19.22 -5.90
CA LEU A 96 4.65 18.39 -7.06
C LEU A 96 4.61 19.21 -8.37
N PRO A 97 5.29 18.75 -9.43
CA PRO A 97 4.99 19.21 -10.78
C PRO A 97 3.50 19.02 -11.12
N SER A 98 3.03 19.77 -12.13
CA SER A 98 1.64 19.62 -12.61
C SER A 98 1.26 18.15 -12.77
N LEU A 99 0.06 17.77 -12.31
CA LEU A 99 -0.46 16.40 -12.44
C LEU A 99 -0.57 15.93 -13.89
N ASN A 100 -0.55 16.84 -14.87
CA ASN A 100 -0.42 16.52 -16.29
C ASN A 100 0.90 15.81 -16.65
N SER A 101 1.92 15.89 -15.80
CA SER A 101 3.19 15.18 -16.00
C SER A 101 3.12 13.72 -15.60
N TYR A 102 2.09 13.29 -14.86
CA TYR A 102 1.93 11.93 -14.36
C TYR A 102 0.97 11.14 -15.24
N ARG A 103 1.31 9.88 -15.49
CA ARG A 103 0.56 8.98 -16.38
C ARG A 103 0.20 7.70 -15.65
N THR A 104 -1.01 7.22 -15.90
CA THR A 104 -1.40 5.88 -15.46
C THR A 104 -0.81 4.79 -16.37
N ALA A 105 -0.83 3.54 -15.88
CA ALA A 105 -0.50 2.36 -16.68
C ALA A 105 -1.44 2.20 -17.88
N GLY A 106 -0.94 1.64 -18.98
CA GLY A 106 -1.73 1.48 -20.22
C GLY A 106 -3.05 0.74 -20.01
N TRP A 107 -3.02 -0.38 -19.27
CA TRP A 107 -4.21 -1.19 -19.00
C TRP A 107 -5.29 -0.43 -18.18
N HIS A 108 -4.89 0.45 -17.28
CA HIS A 108 -5.84 1.22 -16.47
C HIS A 108 -6.70 2.17 -17.31
N SER A 109 -6.18 2.65 -18.44
CA SER A 109 -6.89 3.57 -19.31
C SER A 109 -7.72 2.89 -20.42
N TRP A 110 -7.68 1.55 -20.56
CA TRP A 110 -8.37 0.85 -21.66
C TRP A 110 -9.88 1.07 -21.72
N SER A 111 -10.53 1.22 -20.57
CA SER A 111 -11.98 1.37 -20.49
C SER A 111 -12.53 2.80 -20.67
N ASN A 112 -11.65 3.83 -20.76
CA ASN A 112 -12.02 5.24 -20.76
C ASN A 112 -11.30 6.07 -21.84
N ASN A 113 -11.49 5.76 -23.11
CA ASN A 113 -10.95 6.52 -24.24
C ASN A 113 -9.43 6.78 -24.23
N SER A 114 -8.67 5.90 -23.57
CA SER A 114 -7.20 5.83 -23.63
C SER A 114 -6.41 7.04 -23.10
N GLU A 115 -7.04 8.04 -22.52
CA GLU A 115 -6.31 9.15 -21.88
C GLU A 115 -5.57 8.63 -20.63
N LYS A 116 -4.25 8.71 -20.65
CA LYS A 116 -3.38 8.23 -19.56
C LYS A 116 -3.05 9.29 -18.53
N GLN A 117 -3.34 10.53 -18.82
CA GLN A 117 -3.02 11.70 -17.99
C GLN A 117 -4.15 12.74 -18.05
N PRO A 118 -4.29 13.59 -17.03
CA PRO A 118 -3.52 13.56 -15.79
C PRO A 118 -3.86 12.35 -14.90
N PHE A 119 -2.91 11.96 -14.05
CA PHE A 119 -3.01 10.83 -13.14
C PHE A 119 -2.63 11.24 -11.72
N ALA A 120 -3.34 10.71 -10.73
CA ALA A 120 -2.99 10.85 -9.32
C ALA A 120 -3.15 9.53 -8.57
N ALA A 121 -2.41 9.38 -7.48
CA ALA A 121 -2.54 8.27 -6.57
C ALA A 121 -2.66 8.78 -5.14
N LEU A 122 -3.56 8.19 -4.35
CA LEU A 122 -3.73 8.52 -2.93
C LEU A 122 -3.90 7.25 -2.10
N TYR A 123 -3.68 7.39 -0.79
CA TYR A 123 -4.10 6.42 0.21
C TYR A 123 -5.36 6.91 0.91
N THR A 124 -6.29 6.01 1.18
CA THR A 124 -7.45 6.27 2.05
C THR A 124 -7.29 5.57 3.39
N SER A 125 -6.41 4.57 3.43
CA SER A 125 -6.06 3.80 4.62
C SER A 125 -4.60 3.35 4.57
N LEU A 126 -4.05 2.93 5.71
CA LEU A 126 -2.69 2.45 5.89
C LEU A 126 -2.68 1.15 6.68
N GLY A 127 -1.86 0.21 6.23
CA GLY A 127 -1.68 -1.09 6.86
C GLY A 127 -2.75 -2.10 6.49
N CYS A 128 -2.63 -3.29 7.06
CA CYS A 128 -3.50 -4.42 6.75
C CYS A 128 -3.72 -5.26 8.01
N PRO A 129 -4.95 -5.70 8.32
CA PRO A 129 -5.22 -6.53 9.49
C PRO A 129 -4.87 -8.01 9.28
N TYR A 130 -4.46 -8.39 8.07
CA TYR A 130 -4.08 -9.77 7.75
C TYR A 130 -2.59 -10.01 7.99
N THR A 131 -2.26 -11.28 8.23
CA THR A 131 -0.91 -11.72 8.63
C THR A 131 -0.29 -12.67 7.61
N CYS A 132 -0.53 -12.43 6.31
CA CYS A 132 0.03 -13.25 5.24
C CYS A 132 1.56 -13.29 5.33
N SER A 133 2.16 -14.49 5.41
CA SER A 133 3.58 -14.67 5.72
C SER A 133 4.53 -14.11 4.67
N PHE A 134 4.09 -14.00 3.41
CA PHE A 134 4.86 -13.42 2.31
C PHE A 134 4.79 -11.88 2.24
N CYS A 135 3.89 -11.25 3.03
CA CYS A 135 3.61 -9.82 2.89
C CYS A 135 4.46 -8.98 3.84
N MET A 136 5.16 -7.99 3.30
CA MET A 136 6.01 -7.10 4.08
C MET A 136 5.29 -5.87 4.67
N ILE A 137 4.00 -5.66 4.39
CA ILE A 137 3.34 -4.39 4.76
C ILE A 137 3.33 -4.15 6.29
N ASN A 138 3.29 -5.22 7.08
CA ASN A 138 3.32 -5.11 8.52
C ASN A 138 4.68 -4.66 9.06
N ILE A 139 5.77 -4.82 8.30
CA ILE A 139 7.12 -4.39 8.71
C ILE A 139 7.18 -2.88 8.92
N ILE A 140 6.59 -2.10 8.02
CA ILE A 140 6.60 -0.62 8.12
C ILE A 140 5.55 -0.10 9.11
N ASN A 141 4.58 -0.91 9.48
CA ASN A 141 3.52 -0.53 10.43
C ASN A 141 3.82 -0.98 11.88
N ARG A 142 5.02 -1.46 12.15
CA ARG A 142 5.45 -1.90 13.49
C ARG A 142 5.67 -0.73 14.43
N THR A 143 5.56 -1.02 15.72
CA THR A 143 5.89 -0.10 16.82
C THR A 143 7.14 -0.54 17.61
N ASP A 144 7.81 -1.59 17.16
CA ASP A 144 9.05 -2.12 17.71
C ASP A 144 10.15 -2.20 16.64
N ASN A 145 11.36 -2.56 17.03
CA ASN A 145 12.53 -2.75 16.18
C ASN A 145 13.24 -4.08 16.48
N SER A 146 12.50 -5.10 16.90
CA SER A 146 13.05 -6.44 17.11
C SER A 146 13.65 -6.99 15.81
N ASP A 147 14.72 -7.78 15.92
CA ASP A 147 15.38 -8.42 14.77
C ASP A 147 14.52 -9.56 14.19
N ASN A 148 13.48 -10.01 14.90
CA ASN A 148 12.53 -11.02 14.43
C ASN A 148 11.44 -10.34 13.60
N ILE A 149 11.56 -10.42 12.29
CA ILE A 149 10.59 -9.88 11.37
C ILE A 149 9.52 -10.94 11.13
N SER A 150 8.35 -10.74 11.73
CA SER A 150 7.18 -11.55 11.45
C SER A 150 6.03 -10.68 10.98
N SER A 151 5.38 -11.08 9.90
CA SER A 151 4.14 -10.44 9.44
C SER A 151 2.99 -10.57 10.45
N GLN A 152 3.18 -11.40 11.50
CA GLN A 152 2.17 -11.64 12.54
C GLN A 152 2.21 -10.59 13.66
N ASP A 153 3.30 -9.85 13.80
CA ASP A 153 3.55 -9.00 14.97
C ASP A 153 2.88 -7.63 14.88
N SER A 154 2.34 -7.25 13.72
CA SER A 154 1.67 -5.98 13.55
C SER A 154 0.57 -6.07 12.51
N ASN A 155 -0.66 -5.91 12.94
CA ASN A 155 -1.84 -5.86 12.09
C ASN A 155 -2.57 -4.52 12.22
N ILE A 156 -1.81 -3.43 12.33
CA ILE A 156 -2.35 -2.09 12.48
C ILE A 156 -3.03 -1.67 11.19
N PHE A 157 -4.31 -1.29 11.31
CA PHE A 157 -5.11 -0.74 10.22
C PHE A 157 -5.69 0.61 10.63
N ARG A 158 -5.34 1.66 9.88
CA ARG A 158 -5.72 3.03 10.15
C ARG A 158 -6.28 3.65 8.88
N TRP A 159 -7.20 4.59 9.01
CA TRP A 159 -7.79 5.27 7.85
C TRP A 159 -8.15 6.72 8.20
N TRP A 160 -8.05 7.60 7.20
CA TRP A 160 -8.57 8.95 7.26
C TRP A 160 -10.09 8.95 7.19
N SER A 161 -10.75 10.00 7.69
CA SER A 161 -12.20 10.10 7.53
C SER A 161 -12.59 10.21 6.06
N PRO A 162 -13.78 9.71 5.68
CA PRO A 162 -14.29 9.91 4.32
C PRO A 162 -14.38 11.40 3.93
N GLU A 163 -14.69 12.26 4.90
CA GLU A 163 -14.76 13.71 4.76
C GLU A 163 -13.41 14.35 4.51
N PHE A 164 -12.33 13.78 5.00
CA PHE A 164 -10.96 14.18 4.66
C PHE A 164 -10.58 13.71 3.26
N ILE A 165 -10.86 12.45 2.95
CA ILE A 165 -10.49 11.84 1.68
C ILE A 165 -11.20 12.52 0.51
N ILE A 166 -12.48 12.89 0.64
CA ILE A 166 -13.20 13.51 -0.46
C ILE A 166 -12.58 14.86 -0.88
N LYS A 167 -11.95 15.61 0.02
CA LYS A 167 -11.23 16.84 -0.30
C LYS A 167 -10.05 16.58 -1.25
N GLN A 168 -9.42 15.40 -1.17
CA GLN A 168 -8.37 15.01 -2.12
C GLN A 168 -8.96 14.77 -3.52
N PHE A 169 -10.13 14.14 -3.59
CA PHE A 169 -10.86 13.96 -4.84
C PHE A 169 -11.38 15.28 -5.41
N ASP A 170 -11.84 16.21 -4.53
CA ASP A 170 -12.23 17.58 -4.94
C ASP A 170 -11.04 18.26 -5.64
N TYR A 171 -9.85 18.21 -5.02
CA TYR A 171 -8.62 18.75 -5.63
C TYR A 171 -8.29 18.07 -6.97
N PHE A 172 -8.41 16.74 -7.08
CA PHE A 172 -8.17 16.04 -8.33
C PHE A 172 -9.12 16.47 -9.44
N ALA A 173 -10.40 16.68 -9.12
CA ALA A 173 -11.40 17.15 -10.07
C ALA A 173 -11.05 18.57 -10.56
N GLU A 174 -10.64 19.48 -9.67
CA GLU A 174 -10.17 20.83 -10.01
C GLU A 174 -8.94 20.81 -10.93
N GLN A 175 -8.02 19.85 -10.72
CA GLN A 175 -6.84 19.68 -11.57
C GLN A 175 -7.12 18.90 -12.87
N GLY A 176 -8.36 18.53 -13.15
CA GLY A 176 -8.76 17.78 -14.34
C GLY A 176 -8.30 16.32 -14.36
N VAL A 177 -7.89 15.76 -13.21
CA VAL A 177 -7.50 14.35 -13.10
C VAL A 177 -8.69 13.45 -13.43
N LYS A 178 -8.44 12.44 -14.25
CA LYS A 178 -9.45 11.44 -14.61
C LYS A 178 -9.07 10.04 -14.11
N ASN A 179 -7.79 9.71 -14.12
CA ASN A 179 -7.31 8.41 -13.67
C ASN A 179 -6.76 8.51 -12.26
N VAL A 180 -7.35 7.75 -11.34
CA VAL A 180 -6.97 7.75 -9.93
C VAL A 180 -6.62 6.33 -9.49
N LYS A 181 -5.47 6.19 -8.82
CA LYS A 181 -5.13 4.98 -8.09
C LYS A 181 -5.43 5.19 -6.60
N ILE A 182 -6.28 4.34 -6.02
CA ILE A 182 -6.32 4.20 -4.56
C ILE A 182 -5.26 3.15 -4.20
N ALA A 183 -4.20 3.60 -3.53
CA ALA A 183 -2.99 2.82 -3.29
C ALA A 183 -3.02 2.03 -1.98
N ASP A 184 -4.17 2.00 -1.32
CA ASP A 184 -4.39 1.18 -0.12
C ASP A 184 -4.00 -0.28 -0.37
N GLU A 185 -3.47 -0.95 0.61
CA GLU A 185 -3.26 -2.40 0.56
C GLU A 185 -4.57 -3.15 0.30
N LEU A 186 -5.67 -2.65 0.86
CA LEU A 186 -7.02 -3.17 0.68
C LEU A 186 -8.05 -2.06 0.80
N PHE A 187 -8.44 -1.44 -0.28
CA PHE A 187 -9.50 -0.44 -0.29
C PHE A 187 -10.85 -1.03 0.11
N VAL A 188 -11.21 -2.17 -0.51
CA VAL A 188 -12.49 -2.85 -0.26
C VAL A 188 -12.37 -3.75 0.99
N LEU A 189 -12.14 -3.14 2.15
CA LEU A 189 -12.00 -3.88 3.42
C LEU A 189 -13.04 -3.47 4.44
N ASN A 190 -13.13 -2.19 4.77
CA ASN A 190 -14.06 -1.65 5.78
C ASN A 190 -15.26 -1.00 5.10
N PRO A 191 -16.45 -1.65 5.07
CA PRO A 191 -17.62 -1.10 4.39
C PRO A 191 -18.06 0.27 4.90
N ASN A 192 -17.94 0.53 6.21
CA ASN A 192 -18.30 1.82 6.78
C ASN A 192 -17.39 2.97 6.32
N HIS A 193 -16.21 2.64 5.80
CA HIS A 193 -15.25 3.60 5.27
C HIS A 193 -15.39 3.75 3.75
N PHE A 194 -15.11 2.68 2.98
CA PHE A 194 -15.07 2.81 1.52
C PHE A 194 -16.44 3.09 0.90
N MET A 195 -17.52 2.55 1.45
CA MET A 195 -18.87 2.84 0.94
C MET A 195 -19.25 4.30 1.14
N LYS A 196 -18.84 4.92 2.26
CA LYS A 196 -19.07 6.35 2.49
C LYS A 196 -18.24 7.22 1.53
N ILE A 197 -16.98 6.84 1.24
CA ILE A 197 -16.18 7.52 0.21
C ILE A 197 -16.88 7.42 -1.16
N CYS A 198 -17.38 6.22 -1.51
CA CYS A 198 -18.13 6.03 -2.76
C CYS A 198 -19.38 6.94 -2.82
N ASP A 199 -20.17 7.02 -1.72
CA ASP A 199 -21.33 7.91 -1.66
C ASP A 199 -20.94 9.36 -1.92
N LEU A 200 -19.88 9.85 -1.27
CA LEU A 200 -19.40 11.23 -1.45
C LEU A 200 -18.89 11.51 -2.88
N ILE A 201 -18.23 10.54 -3.52
CA ILE A 201 -17.82 10.68 -4.94
C ILE A 201 -19.03 10.74 -5.86
N ILE A 202 -20.04 9.89 -5.63
CA ILE A 202 -21.29 9.83 -6.39
C ILE A 202 -22.08 11.15 -6.23
N GLU A 203 -22.21 11.65 -4.99
CA GLU A 203 -22.90 12.92 -4.68
C GLU A 203 -22.30 14.12 -5.45
N ARG A 204 -20.97 14.11 -5.67
CA ARG A 204 -20.26 15.13 -6.43
C ARG A 204 -20.32 14.94 -7.95
N ASN A 205 -20.87 13.82 -8.40
CA ASN A 205 -20.98 13.46 -9.81
C ASN A 205 -19.63 13.50 -10.55
N TYR A 206 -18.54 13.05 -9.89
CA TYR A 206 -17.23 12.97 -10.50
C TYR A 206 -17.14 11.81 -11.49
N ASN A 207 -16.46 12.04 -12.60
CA ASN A 207 -16.21 11.02 -13.63
C ASN A 207 -14.75 10.55 -13.56
N PHE A 208 -14.39 9.86 -12.46
CA PHE A 208 -13.08 9.25 -12.32
C PHE A 208 -13.04 7.82 -12.87
N ASN A 209 -11.89 7.46 -13.39
CA ASN A 209 -11.50 6.08 -13.66
C ASN A 209 -10.59 5.61 -12.51
N ILE A 210 -11.16 4.92 -11.54
CA ILE A 210 -10.46 4.50 -10.33
C ILE A 210 -10.05 3.04 -10.44
N TRP A 211 -8.81 2.74 -10.04
CA TRP A 211 -8.41 1.39 -9.69
C TRP A 211 -7.91 1.28 -8.26
N ALA A 212 -8.19 0.14 -7.62
CA ALA A 212 -7.86 -0.11 -6.23
C ALA A 212 -7.54 -1.59 -6.00
N TYR A 213 -6.97 -1.91 -4.84
CA TYR A 213 -6.74 -3.30 -4.45
C TYR A 213 -7.85 -3.85 -3.57
N SER A 214 -8.11 -5.15 -3.73
CA SER A 214 -9.04 -5.92 -2.92
C SER A 214 -8.56 -7.35 -2.74
N ARG A 215 -9.03 -8.03 -1.71
CA ARG A 215 -8.97 -9.49 -1.59
C ARG A 215 -10.25 -10.09 -2.17
N ILE A 216 -10.14 -11.32 -2.64
CA ILE A 216 -11.29 -12.03 -3.20
C ILE A 216 -12.45 -12.15 -2.18
N ASP A 217 -12.15 -12.38 -0.91
CA ASP A 217 -13.13 -12.57 0.16
C ASP A 217 -13.75 -11.27 0.70
N THR A 218 -13.13 -10.11 0.42
CA THR A 218 -13.67 -8.81 0.80
C THR A 218 -14.53 -8.18 -0.30
N CYS A 219 -14.37 -8.63 -1.54
CA CYS A 219 -15.10 -8.14 -2.71
C CYS A 219 -16.48 -8.82 -2.83
N LYS A 220 -17.44 -8.39 -2.00
CA LYS A 220 -18.79 -8.98 -1.97
C LYS A 220 -19.68 -8.38 -3.04
N PRO A 221 -20.55 -9.21 -3.72
CA PRO A 221 -21.43 -8.73 -4.79
C PRO A 221 -22.25 -7.50 -4.44
N GLN A 222 -22.72 -7.40 -3.20
CA GLN A 222 -23.56 -6.28 -2.72
C GLN A 222 -22.86 -4.89 -2.75
N TYR A 223 -21.54 -4.83 -2.91
CA TYR A 223 -20.79 -3.58 -2.97
C TYR A 223 -20.49 -3.14 -4.41
N LEU A 224 -20.53 -4.06 -5.37
CA LEU A 224 -19.99 -3.85 -6.71
C LEU A 224 -20.70 -2.76 -7.49
N GLU A 225 -22.03 -2.71 -7.42
CA GLU A 225 -22.80 -1.65 -8.09
C GLU A 225 -22.41 -0.25 -7.61
N LYS A 226 -22.26 -0.07 -6.28
CA LYS A 226 -21.85 1.24 -5.73
C LYS A 226 -20.40 1.57 -6.06
N LEU A 227 -19.49 0.61 -5.96
CA LEU A 227 -18.10 0.78 -6.40
C LEU A 227 -18.05 1.26 -7.86
N LYS A 228 -18.79 0.59 -8.75
CA LYS A 228 -18.86 0.98 -10.15
C LYS A 228 -19.42 2.38 -10.35
N LYS A 229 -20.51 2.73 -9.67
CA LYS A 229 -21.11 4.08 -9.73
C LYS A 229 -20.16 5.17 -9.24
N ALA A 230 -19.30 4.87 -8.26
CA ALA A 230 -18.26 5.78 -7.80
C ALA A 230 -17.06 5.89 -8.76
N GLY A 231 -17.06 5.15 -9.88
CA GLY A 231 -15.98 5.17 -10.87
C GLY A 231 -14.86 4.14 -10.62
N VAL A 232 -15.04 3.17 -9.71
CA VAL A 232 -14.11 2.06 -9.56
C VAL A 232 -14.31 1.11 -10.75
N ASN A 233 -13.47 1.28 -11.75
CA ASN A 233 -13.52 0.52 -13.00
C ASN A 233 -12.58 -0.69 -12.99
N TRP A 234 -11.62 -0.71 -12.07
CA TRP A 234 -10.63 -1.78 -11.95
C TRP A 234 -10.43 -2.18 -10.50
N LEU A 235 -10.39 -3.48 -10.25
CA LEU A 235 -9.95 -4.04 -8.97
C LEU A 235 -8.79 -5.03 -9.18
N GLY A 236 -7.68 -4.74 -8.51
CA GLY A 236 -6.56 -5.66 -8.36
C GLY A 236 -6.89 -6.69 -7.29
N LEU A 237 -7.11 -7.94 -7.68
CA LEU A 237 -7.46 -9.01 -6.76
C LEU A 237 -6.25 -9.81 -6.32
N GLY A 238 -6.00 -9.86 -5.03
CA GLY A 238 -5.05 -10.79 -4.43
C GLY A 238 -5.66 -12.19 -4.32
N ILE A 239 -5.45 -13.03 -5.33
CA ILE A 239 -5.82 -14.46 -5.36
C ILE A 239 -4.68 -15.29 -4.79
N GLU A 240 -3.46 -14.99 -5.19
CA GLU A 240 -2.15 -15.57 -4.91
C GLU A 240 -2.06 -17.01 -5.44
N ASN A 241 -2.93 -17.92 -4.98
CA ASN A 241 -2.98 -19.31 -5.41
C ASN A 241 -4.41 -19.84 -5.39
N PRO A 242 -4.88 -20.57 -6.40
CA PRO A 242 -6.22 -21.16 -6.40
C PRO A 242 -6.38 -22.30 -5.37
N SER A 243 -5.28 -22.96 -4.95
CA SER A 243 -5.29 -24.01 -3.95
C SER A 243 -5.50 -23.44 -2.54
N SER A 244 -6.55 -23.88 -1.86
CA SER A 244 -6.79 -23.51 -0.45
C SER A 244 -5.74 -24.09 0.49
N VAL A 245 -5.09 -25.20 0.14
CA VAL A 245 -4.02 -25.83 0.91
C VAL A 245 -2.81 -24.89 0.93
N ILE A 246 -2.35 -24.46 -0.23
CA ILE A 246 -1.19 -23.55 -0.35
C ILE A 246 -1.48 -22.20 0.32
N ARG A 247 -2.68 -21.63 0.13
CA ARG A 247 -3.06 -20.39 0.81
C ARG A 247 -3.05 -20.50 2.33
N LYS A 248 -3.38 -21.68 2.87
CA LYS A 248 -3.36 -21.93 4.31
C LYS A 248 -1.93 -21.81 4.87
N GLU A 249 -0.94 -22.36 4.18
CA GLU A 249 0.48 -22.32 4.61
C GLU A 249 1.03 -20.88 4.68
N VAL A 250 0.46 -19.97 3.92
CA VAL A 250 0.84 -18.54 3.93
C VAL A 250 -0.16 -17.66 4.69
N HIS A 251 -0.99 -18.23 5.56
CA HIS A 251 -2.00 -17.54 6.37
C HIS A 251 -3.01 -16.71 5.55
N LYS A 252 -3.37 -17.20 4.36
CA LYS A 252 -4.35 -16.55 3.48
C LYS A 252 -5.57 -17.47 3.20
N ASP A 253 -6.03 -18.20 4.20
CA ASP A 253 -7.10 -19.19 4.07
C ASP A 253 -8.50 -18.71 4.51
N ALA A 254 -8.65 -17.43 4.89
CA ALA A 254 -9.91 -16.87 5.37
C ALA A 254 -11.10 -17.02 4.39
N PHE A 255 -10.82 -17.35 3.13
CA PHE A 255 -11.84 -17.54 2.09
C PHE A 255 -11.93 -18.97 1.54
N LYS A 256 -11.78 -19.97 2.40
CA LYS A 256 -11.88 -21.40 2.02
C LYS A 256 -13.11 -21.76 1.17
N ASN A 257 -14.23 -21.13 1.48
CA ASN A 257 -15.53 -21.41 0.87
C ASN A 257 -15.92 -20.39 -0.22
N VAL A 258 -15.05 -19.46 -0.57
CA VAL A 258 -15.33 -18.49 -1.63
C VAL A 258 -14.99 -19.12 -2.98
N LYS A 259 -15.96 -19.16 -3.86
CA LYS A 259 -15.74 -19.53 -5.25
C LYS A 259 -15.14 -18.34 -6.00
N ILE A 260 -13.86 -18.40 -6.28
CA ILE A 260 -13.09 -17.32 -6.92
C ILE A 260 -13.75 -16.89 -8.24
N ILE A 261 -14.13 -17.88 -9.06
CA ILE A 261 -14.76 -17.64 -10.36
C ILE A 261 -16.08 -16.88 -10.23
N ASP A 262 -16.93 -17.24 -9.25
CA ASP A 262 -18.21 -16.57 -9.03
C ASP A 262 -18.04 -15.09 -8.68
N ILE A 263 -17.01 -14.77 -7.88
CA ILE A 263 -16.69 -13.36 -7.54
C ILE A 263 -16.18 -12.60 -8.77
N ILE A 264 -15.28 -13.19 -9.55
CA ILE A 264 -14.77 -12.57 -10.79
C ILE A 264 -15.95 -12.30 -11.76
N ASN A 265 -16.84 -13.26 -11.94
CA ASN A 265 -18.03 -13.09 -12.80
C ASN A 265 -18.94 -11.98 -12.27
N SER A 266 -19.19 -11.92 -10.96
CA SER A 266 -20.00 -10.85 -10.36
C SER A 266 -19.39 -9.46 -10.60
N MET A 267 -18.05 -9.36 -10.58
CA MET A 267 -17.36 -8.09 -10.88
C MET A 267 -17.54 -7.68 -12.34
N ARG A 268 -17.39 -8.62 -13.27
CA ARG A 268 -17.64 -8.40 -14.70
C ARG A 268 -19.07 -7.99 -14.97
N ASP A 269 -20.05 -8.67 -14.36
CA ASP A 269 -21.47 -8.33 -14.47
C ASP A 269 -21.76 -6.90 -13.99
N ALA A 270 -21.03 -6.44 -12.97
CA ALA A 270 -21.08 -5.06 -12.51
C ALA A 270 -20.29 -4.08 -13.40
N GLY A 271 -19.60 -4.54 -14.43
CA GLY A 271 -18.77 -3.75 -15.32
C GLY A 271 -17.44 -3.30 -14.72
N ILE A 272 -16.90 -4.03 -13.73
CA ILE A 272 -15.59 -3.80 -13.10
C ILE A 272 -14.59 -4.77 -13.72
N ASN A 273 -13.50 -4.25 -14.27
CA ASN A 273 -12.39 -5.05 -14.80
C ASN A 273 -11.55 -5.63 -13.65
N VAL A 274 -11.02 -6.80 -13.87
CA VAL A 274 -10.23 -7.55 -12.87
C VAL A 274 -8.78 -7.64 -13.31
N ALA A 275 -7.86 -7.17 -12.42
CA ALA A 275 -6.45 -7.49 -12.51
C ALA A 275 -6.12 -8.57 -11.47
N ALA A 276 -6.06 -9.82 -11.90
CA ALA A 276 -5.80 -10.95 -11.02
C ALA A 276 -4.29 -11.06 -10.70
N ASN A 277 -3.96 -11.22 -9.42
CA ASN A 277 -2.59 -11.36 -8.96
C ASN A 277 -2.37 -12.76 -8.39
N TYR A 278 -1.36 -13.46 -8.90
CA TYR A 278 -0.92 -14.78 -8.49
C TYR A 278 0.54 -14.74 -8.05
N ILE A 279 0.92 -15.67 -7.17
CA ILE A 279 2.31 -15.82 -6.70
C ILE A 279 2.74 -17.25 -6.99
N PHE A 280 3.91 -17.39 -7.63
CA PHE A 280 4.63 -18.64 -7.78
C PHE A 280 5.74 -18.78 -6.73
N GLY A 281 6.04 -20.00 -6.33
CA GLY A 281 7.10 -20.26 -5.34
C GLY A 281 6.66 -20.05 -3.90
N LEU A 282 5.36 -20.14 -3.61
CA LEU A 282 4.87 -20.18 -2.24
C LEU A 282 5.31 -21.50 -1.55
N PRO A 283 5.45 -21.52 -0.20
CA PRO A 283 5.72 -22.75 0.51
C PRO A 283 4.76 -23.88 0.12
N GLU A 284 5.27 -25.11 0.07
CA GLU A 284 4.54 -26.34 -0.32
C GLU A 284 4.08 -26.36 -1.80
N GLU A 285 4.51 -25.44 -2.65
CA GLU A 285 4.22 -25.55 -4.08
C GLU A 285 5.05 -26.65 -4.75
N THR A 286 4.39 -27.38 -5.65
CA THR A 286 4.98 -28.37 -6.54
C THR A 286 4.86 -27.90 -7.98
N LYS A 287 5.53 -28.59 -8.91
CA LYS A 287 5.38 -28.32 -10.34
C LYS A 287 3.91 -28.44 -10.78
N GLU A 288 3.23 -29.44 -10.30
CA GLU A 288 1.82 -29.68 -10.62
C GLU A 288 0.91 -28.57 -10.09
N SER A 289 1.20 -28.01 -8.91
CA SER A 289 0.44 -26.88 -8.36
C SER A 289 0.72 -25.58 -9.11
N LEU A 290 1.93 -25.38 -9.62
CA LEU A 290 2.26 -24.25 -10.49
C LEU A 290 1.47 -24.34 -11.81
N GLU A 291 1.47 -25.50 -12.45
CA GLU A 291 0.68 -25.76 -13.66
C GLU A 291 -0.83 -25.56 -13.41
N PHE A 292 -1.32 -26.01 -12.26
CA PHE A 292 -2.70 -25.76 -11.85
C PHE A 292 -3.02 -24.27 -11.71
N THR A 293 -2.13 -23.50 -11.09
CA THR A 293 -2.28 -22.03 -10.94
C THR A 293 -2.30 -21.33 -12.29
N TYR A 294 -1.42 -21.74 -13.21
CA TYR A 294 -1.39 -21.20 -14.56
C TYR A 294 -2.68 -21.50 -15.32
N ASN A 295 -3.11 -22.76 -15.37
CA ASN A 295 -4.33 -23.18 -16.05
C ASN A 295 -5.57 -22.50 -15.46
N PHE A 296 -5.61 -22.30 -14.14
CA PHE A 296 -6.69 -21.58 -13.48
C PHE A 296 -6.73 -20.09 -13.89
N ALA A 297 -5.57 -19.47 -14.06
CA ALA A 297 -5.49 -18.09 -14.54
C ALA A 297 -6.00 -17.98 -15.99
N GLU A 298 -5.71 -18.95 -16.86
CA GLU A 298 -6.27 -19.04 -18.22
C GLU A 298 -7.79 -19.25 -18.19
N GLU A 299 -8.29 -20.16 -17.35
CA GLU A 299 -9.72 -20.45 -17.21
C GLU A 299 -10.51 -19.20 -16.75
N THR A 300 -9.99 -18.47 -15.77
CA THR A 300 -10.62 -17.23 -15.27
C THR A 300 -10.61 -16.12 -16.28
N ASN A 301 -9.62 -16.10 -17.19
CA ASN A 301 -9.47 -15.19 -18.33
C ASN A 301 -9.76 -13.72 -17.92
N THR A 302 -9.12 -13.25 -16.85
CA THR A 302 -9.30 -11.88 -16.35
C THR A 302 -8.69 -10.86 -17.31
N GLU A 303 -9.18 -9.62 -17.27
CA GLU A 303 -8.76 -8.53 -18.18
C GLU A 303 -7.27 -8.24 -18.08
N MET A 304 -6.67 -8.52 -16.91
CA MET A 304 -5.22 -8.48 -16.68
C MET A 304 -4.82 -9.55 -15.66
N VAL A 305 -3.66 -10.15 -15.86
CA VAL A 305 -3.06 -11.11 -14.93
C VAL A 305 -1.62 -10.71 -14.62
N ASN A 306 -1.24 -10.82 -13.35
CA ASN A 306 0.14 -10.69 -12.89
C ASN A 306 0.56 -11.97 -12.18
N PHE A 307 1.76 -12.43 -12.47
CA PHE A 307 2.46 -13.48 -11.74
C PHE A 307 3.70 -12.90 -11.07
N TYR A 308 3.87 -13.17 -9.79
CA TYR A 308 4.98 -12.72 -8.97
C TYR A 308 5.83 -13.88 -8.51
#